data_983e762560ad5117e0e651fbc6ffec96
#
_entry.id   983e762560ad5117e0e651fbc6ffec96
#
_cell.length_a   1.000
_cell.length_b   1.000
_cell.length_c   1.000
_cell.angle_alpha   90.00
_cell.angle_beta   90.00
_cell.angle_gamma   90.00
#
_symmetry.space_group_name_H-M   'P 1'
#
loop_
_entity.id
_entity.type
_entity.pdbx_description
1 polymer ?
#
loop_
_entity_poly.entity_id
_entity_poly.type
_entity_poly.pdbx_seq_one_letter_code
_entity_poly.pdbx_strand_id
1 'polypeptide(L)'
;MNAGKPPFAGFDLVGFWEDSDYARREYGEPAPSPETTVAVEAELGYKLPASYIALMQTQNGGIPAHGRFPTDQPTSWAEDHVAISAFKGIGFGKQWSLCGSLGGRFKIEEWDYPDIGVYFGDCPSAGHDMIALDYRACGPSGEPCVVHINQEADYCITPLAADFETFVRGLVHASEYEDDPEDVKHDALAHVRSAPFNTRLQKLCDQWPDPEMPANIRRLAETIVEDRGYFTLHADANSHLMYATQFLLLSHSRPVRSKEGFMQSYPGVIAMVGSAHFGTGAWAPGFVEDWFQARAMAGDLLQADNQWRLSPDFSARVLQSLRNGDEGGA
;
A
#
# COMPACT_ATOMS: atom_id res chain seq x y z
N MET A 1 32.10 24.41 -26.79
CA MET A 1 31.79 23.91 -25.45
C MET A 1 30.90 25.00 -24.81
N ASN A 2 29.59 24.84 -24.86
CA ASN A 2 28.68 25.68 -24.10
C ASN A 2 28.92 25.39 -22.62
N ALA A 3 29.38 26.42 -21.88
CA ALA A 3 29.38 26.35 -20.43
C ALA A 3 27.90 26.25 -19.99
N GLY A 4 27.40 25.04 -19.87
CA GLY A 4 26.02 24.77 -19.49
C GLY A 4 25.73 25.42 -18.13
N LYS A 5 24.48 25.83 -17.90
CA LYS A 5 24.01 26.25 -16.58
C LYS A 5 24.36 25.14 -15.55
N PRO A 6 24.73 25.49 -14.31
CA PRO A 6 24.92 24.48 -13.27
C PRO A 6 23.62 23.66 -13.09
N PRO A 7 23.74 22.37 -12.77
CA PRO A 7 22.57 21.53 -12.50
C PRO A 7 21.61 22.19 -11.49
N PHE A 8 20.32 22.05 -11.71
CA PHE A 8 19.24 22.63 -10.90
C PHE A 8 19.24 24.15 -10.78
N ALA A 9 19.86 24.90 -11.75
CA ALA A 9 19.82 26.35 -11.75
C ALA A 9 18.37 26.88 -11.71
N GLY A 10 18.04 27.64 -10.65
CA GLY A 10 16.70 28.20 -10.42
C GLY A 10 15.66 27.18 -9.93
N PHE A 11 16.08 26.00 -9.51
CA PHE A 11 15.24 24.99 -8.83
C PHE A 11 15.71 24.87 -7.38
N ASP A 12 14.75 24.93 -6.45
CA ASP A 12 15.04 24.83 -5.02
C ASP A 12 15.05 23.35 -4.59
N LEU A 13 16.17 22.90 -4.06
CA LEU A 13 16.35 21.57 -3.51
C LEU A 13 16.14 21.51 -1.97
N VAL A 14 15.80 22.63 -1.34
CA VAL A 14 15.45 22.64 0.09
C VAL A 14 14.18 21.83 0.31
N GLY A 15 14.23 20.87 1.24
CA GLY A 15 13.09 19.97 1.49
C GLY A 15 12.85 18.92 0.40
N PHE A 16 13.77 18.71 -0.52
CA PHE A 16 13.67 17.64 -1.52
C PHE A 16 13.64 16.25 -0.87
N TRP A 17 14.37 16.06 0.20
CA TRP A 17 14.47 14.80 0.92
C TRP A 17 13.55 14.78 2.15
N GLU A 18 12.91 13.64 2.39
CA GLU A 18 12.20 13.41 3.66
C GLU A 18 13.18 13.42 4.85
N ASP A 19 12.79 14.08 5.94
CA ASP A 19 13.50 14.01 7.23
C ASP A 19 13.17 12.70 7.95
N SER A 20 13.84 11.61 7.56
CA SER A 20 13.57 10.25 8.01
C SER A 20 14.84 9.59 8.52
N ASP A 21 14.83 9.15 9.80
CA ASP A 21 15.92 8.34 10.39
C ASP A 21 16.08 6.99 9.67
N TYR A 22 14.98 6.42 9.20
CA TYR A 22 15.00 5.21 8.40
C TYR A 22 15.74 5.43 7.08
N ALA A 23 15.39 6.49 6.34
CA ALA A 23 16.04 6.80 5.07
C ALA A 23 17.55 7.04 5.23
N ARG A 24 17.95 7.81 6.26
CA ARG A 24 19.36 8.04 6.56
C ARG A 24 20.10 6.75 6.90
N ARG A 25 19.48 5.85 7.66
CA ARG A 25 20.11 4.59 8.06
C ARG A 25 20.24 3.61 6.90
N GLU A 26 19.21 3.47 6.07
CA GLU A 26 19.16 2.44 5.01
C GLU A 26 19.81 2.91 3.70
N TYR A 27 19.61 4.17 3.31
CA TYR A 27 20.02 4.70 2.02
C TYR A 27 21.18 5.73 2.12
N GLY A 28 21.31 6.40 3.26
CA GLY A 28 22.22 7.52 3.40
C GLY A 28 23.69 7.10 3.41
N GLU A 29 24.45 7.49 2.36
CA GLU A 29 25.89 7.40 2.26
C GLU A 29 26.53 8.73 2.70
N PRO A 30 27.82 8.75 3.05
CA PRO A 30 28.56 10.02 3.17
C PRO A 30 28.50 10.84 1.89
N ALA A 31 28.59 12.16 1.97
CA ALA A 31 28.64 13.02 0.78
C ALA A 31 29.71 12.51 -0.22
N PRO A 32 29.37 12.33 -1.51
CA PRO A 32 30.25 11.68 -2.46
C PRO A 32 31.48 12.54 -2.75
N SER A 33 32.67 11.99 -2.52
CA SER A 33 33.91 12.63 -2.96
C SER A 33 34.14 12.40 -4.46
N PRO A 34 34.99 13.20 -5.12
CA PRO A 34 35.37 12.93 -6.51
C PRO A 34 35.95 11.51 -6.70
N GLU A 35 36.74 11.04 -5.74
CA GLU A 35 37.36 9.70 -5.76
C GLU A 35 36.30 8.60 -5.65
N THR A 36 35.31 8.76 -4.74
CA THR A 36 34.17 7.83 -4.59
C THR A 36 33.34 7.79 -5.86
N THR A 37 33.04 8.96 -6.44
CA THR A 37 32.29 9.03 -7.70
C THR A 37 33.02 8.30 -8.83
N VAL A 38 34.32 8.53 -9.01
CA VAL A 38 35.13 7.84 -10.02
C VAL A 38 35.16 6.32 -9.80
N ALA A 39 35.26 5.87 -8.55
CA ALA A 39 35.27 4.45 -8.22
C ALA A 39 33.89 3.80 -8.52
N VAL A 40 32.78 4.46 -8.18
CA VAL A 40 31.41 3.98 -8.50
C VAL A 40 31.19 3.94 -10.01
N GLU A 41 31.57 4.99 -10.75
CA GLU A 41 31.48 5.02 -12.20
C GLU A 41 32.29 3.89 -12.87
N ALA A 42 33.49 3.61 -12.35
CA ALA A 42 34.31 2.52 -12.85
C ALA A 42 33.69 1.15 -12.60
N GLU A 43 33.06 0.95 -11.44
CA GLU A 43 32.35 -0.28 -11.10
C GLU A 43 31.08 -0.48 -11.93
N LEU A 44 30.30 0.59 -12.15
CA LEU A 44 29.08 0.56 -12.96
C LEU A 44 29.37 0.45 -14.46
N GLY A 45 30.50 0.96 -14.92
CA GLY A 45 30.85 1.08 -16.35
C GLY A 45 30.21 2.29 -17.04
N TYR A 46 29.58 3.20 -16.30
CA TYR A 46 28.87 4.37 -16.82
C TYR A 46 29.31 5.65 -16.09
N LYS A 47 29.29 6.78 -16.81
CA LYS A 47 29.48 8.11 -16.21
C LYS A 47 28.15 8.60 -15.64
N LEU A 48 28.16 9.02 -14.38
CA LEU A 48 26.94 9.58 -13.76
C LEU A 48 26.66 10.99 -14.28
N PRO A 49 25.37 11.35 -14.52
CA PRO A 49 24.98 12.72 -14.89
C PRO A 49 25.45 13.73 -13.85
N ALA A 50 25.87 14.92 -14.32
CA ALA A 50 26.25 15.98 -13.40
C ALA A 50 25.12 16.39 -12.46
N SER A 51 23.87 16.32 -12.92
CA SER A 51 22.67 16.55 -12.13
C SER A 51 22.49 15.48 -11.03
N TYR A 52 22.76 14.21 -11.32
CA TYR A 52 22.72 13.15 -10.29
C TYR A 52 23.74 13.39 -9.18
N ILE A 53 24.98 13.69 -9.57
CA ILE A 53 26.04 14.00 -8.60
C ILE A 53 25.68 15.24 -7.78
N ALA A 54 25.13 16.29 -8.41
CA ALA A 54 24.76 17.52 -7.74
C ALA A 54 23.62 17.29 -6.70
N LEU A 55 22.63 16.47 -7.04
CA LEU A 55 21.58 16.10 -6.09
C LEU A 55 22.15 15.32 -4.89
N MET A 56 23.03 14.34 -5.15
CA MET A 56 23.67 13.54 -4.10
C MET A 56 24.63 14.32 -3.21
N GLN A 57 25.06 15.52 -3.62
CA GLN A 57 25.78 16.45 -2.74
C GLN A 57 24.88 17.11 -1.68
N THR A 58 23.58 17.17 -1.90
CA THR A 58 22.64 17.71 -0.88
C THR A 58 22.33 16.68 0.20
N GLN A 59 22.13 15.42 -0.20
CA GLN A 59 22.06 14.22 0.64
C GLN A 59 22.35 13.03 -0.29
N ASN A 60 23.24 12.14 0.12
CA ASN A 60 23.70 11.04 -0.72
C ASN A 60 22.82 9.79 -0.55
N GLY A 61 21.67 9.79 -1.19
CA GLY A 61 20.66 8.76 -1.11
C GLY A 61 19.59 9.03 -0.05
N GLY A 62 18.38 8.56 -0.28
CA GLY A 62 17.25 8.80 0.62
C GLY A 62 15.89 8.71 -0.07
N ILE A 63 14.85 9.12 0.65
CA ILE A 63 13.47 9.16 0.19
C ILE A 63 13.15 10.58 -0.29
N PRO A 64 12.69 10.78 -1.53
CA PRO A 64 12.26 12.08 -1.99
C PRO A 64 10.91 12.45 -1.37
N ALA A 65 10.74 13.69 -0.90
CA ALA A 65 9.47 14.19 -0.36
C ALA A 65 8.36 14.21 -1.45
N HIS A 66 8.74 14.39 -2.70
CA HIS A 66 7.88 14.26 -3.87
C HIS A 66 8.23 12.95 -4.59
N GLY A 67 7.45 11.91 -4.32
CA GLY A 67 7.72 10.55 -4.77
C GLY A 67 6.81 10.08 -5.91
N ARG A 68 6.23 10.98 -6.71
CA ARG A 68 5.43 10.63 -7.89
C ARG A 68 5.97 11.33 -9.12
N PHE A 69 6.00 10.61 -10.24
CA PHE A 69 6.35 11.20 -11.53
C PHE A 69 5.22 10.94 -12.53
N PRO A 70 4.61 12.00 -13.10
CA PRO A 70 3.53 11.89 -14.10
C PRO A 70 3.98 11.13 -15.35
N THR A 71 3.10 10.31 -15.91
CA THR A 71 3.33 9.59 -17.17
C THR A 71 2.12 9.68 -18.08
N ASP A 72 2.37 9.69 -19.40
CA ASP A 72 1.31 9.59 -20.41
C ASP A 72 0.94 8.14 -20.75
N GLN A 73 1.60 7.17 -20.10
CA GLN A 73 1.41 5.73 -20.31
C GLN A 73 1.23 5.03 -18.98
N PRO A 74 0.37 4.01 -18.92
CA PRO A 74 0.22 3.21 -17.72
C PRO A 74 1.54 2.57 -17.29
N THR A 75 1.74 2.52 -15.97
CA THR A 75 2.82 1.78 -15.32
C THR A 75 2.23 0.64 -14.49
N SER A 76 3.07 -0.18 -13.86
CA SER A 76 2.62 -1.17 -12.87
C SER A 76 1.94 -0.54 -11.64
N TRP A 77 2.20 0.74 -11.41
CA TRP A 77 1.68 1.45 -10.24
C TRP A 77 0.32 2.10 -10.50
N ALA A 78 0.18 2.83 -11.60
CA ALA A 78 -1.03 3.58 -11.94
C ALA A 78 -1.13 3.82 -13.45
N GLU A 79 -2.28 4.33 -13.90
CA GLU A 79 -2.52 4.65 -15.31
C GLU A 79 -1.77 5.91 -15.78
N ASP A 80 -1.41 6.81 -14.85
CA ASP A 80 -0.97 8.18 -15.14
C ASP A 80 0.29 8.63 -14.37
N HIS A 81 0.87 7.78 -13.53
CA HIS A 81 2.11 8.08 -12.80
C HIS A 81 2.89 6.83 -12.38
N VAL A 82 4.14 7.05 -11.95
CA VAL A 82 4.95 6.05 -11.27
C VAL A 82 5.26 6.51 -9.85
N ALA A 83 5.31 5.58 -8.90
CA ALA A 83 5.71 5.84 -7.53
C ALA A 83 7.19 5.51 -7.31
N ILE A 84 7.89 6.41 -6.62
CA ILE A 84 9.29 6.27 -6.24
C ILE A 84 9.38 6.22 -4.72
N SER A 85 10.01 5.18 -4.19
CA SER A 85 10.19 5.00 -2.74
C SER A 85 11.53 5.50 -2.22
N ALA A 86 12.59 5.43 -3.04
CA ALA A 86 13.91 5.92 -2.63
C ALA A 86 14.85 6.11 -3.82
N PHE A 87 15.87 6.95 -3.62
CA PHE A 87 17.03 7.09 -4.51
C PHE A 87 18.27 6.50 -3.84
N LYS A 88 19.07 5.80 -4.63
CA LYS A 88 20.30 5.15 -4.19
C LYS A 88 21.44 6.15 -4.09
N GLY A 89 22.22 6.09 -3.02
CA GLY A 89 23.42 6.92 -2.86
C GLY A 89 24.59 6.48 -3.73
N ILE A 90 25.47 7.42 -4.07
CA ILE A 90 26.77 7.16 -4.72
C ILE A 90 27.70 6.55 -3.68
N GLY A 91 27.90 5.24 -3.71
CA GLY A 91 28.72 4.54 -2.73
C GLY A 91 28.62 3.03 -2.81
N PHE A 92 29.31 2.40 -1.83
CA PHE A 92 29.42 0.94 -1.64
C PHE A 92 28.98 0.52 -0.23
N GLY A 93 28.76 1.49 0.68
CA GLY A 93 28.65 1.24 2.11
C GLY A 93 27.30 0.75 2.59
N LYS A 94 26.22 1.06 1.88
CA LYS A 94 24.88 0.61 2.17
C LYS A 94 24.43 -0.49 1.23
N GLN A 95 23.56 -1.39 1.69
CA GLN A 95 23.02 -2.42 0.80
C GLN A 95 22.24 -1.84 -0.39
N TRP A 96 21.63 -0.67 -0.22
CA TRP A 96 20.85 0.02 -1.23
C TRP A 96 21.63 1.11 -1.99
N SER A 97 22.94 1.22 -1.82
CA SER A 97 23.76 2.13 -2.64
C SER A 97 23.82 1.67 -4.09
N LEU A 98 24.24 2.55 -5.00
CA LEU A 98 24.41 2.19 -6.43
C LEU A 98 25.24 0.94 -6.62
N CYS A 99 26.35 0.79 -5.84
CA CYS A 99 27.21 -0.38 -5.85
C CYS A 99 27.10 -1.21 -4.55
N GLY A 100 25.97 -1.14 -3.86
CA GLY A 100 25.68 -1.95 -2.70
C GLY A 100 25.24 -3.38 -3.07
N SER A 101 25.10 -4.25 -2.04
CA SER A 101 24.72 -5.66 -2.25
C SER A 101 23.33 -5.85 -2.87
N LEU A 102 22.43 -4.85 -2.78
CA LEU A 102 21.12 -4.80 -3.43
C LEU A 102 21.05 -3.65 -4.46
N GLY A 103 22.20 -3.26 -5.00
CA GLY A 103 22.33 -2.25 -6.06
C GLY A 103 21.92 -2.76 -7.43
N GLY A 104 22.21 -1.96 -8.47
CA GLY A 104 21.81 -2.27 -9.85
C GLY A 104 22.37 -3.58 -10.37
N ARG A 105 23.62 -3.92 -10.02
CA ARG A 105 24.25 -5.18 -10.46
C ARG A 105 23.50 -6.40 -9.94
N PHE A 106 23.08 -6.41 -8.67
CA PHE A 106 22.25 -7.47 -8.12
C PHE A 106 20.94 -7.66 -8.91
N LYS A 107 20.31 -6.56 -9.33
CA LYS A 107 19.08 -6.63 -10.13
C LYS A 107 19.33 -7.25 -11.50
N ILE A 108 20.44 -6.94 -12.14
CA ILE A 108 20.81 -7.48 -13.44
C ILE A 108 21.19 -8.97 -13.32
N GLU A 109 22.03 -9.35 -12.36
CA GLU A 109 22.61 -10.69 -12.25
C GLU A 109 21.65 -11.72 -11.62
N GLU A 110 20.82 -11.32 -10.66
CA GLU A 110 19.97 -12.24 -9.89
C GLU A 110 18.48 -12.17 -10.26
N TRP A 111 18.05 -11.05 -10.85
CA TRP A 111 16.64 -10.80 -11.16
C TRP A 111 16.39 -10.56 -12.65
N ASP A 112 17.39 -10.81 -13.50
CA ASP A 112 17.33 -10.71 -14.96
C ASP A 112 16.91 -9.33 -15.50
N TYR A 113 17.08 -8.26 -14.73
CA TYR A 113 16.83 -6.91 -15.23
C TYR A 113 17.76 -6.61 -16.42
N PRO A 114 17.30 -5.91 -17.47
CA PRO A 114 18.12 -5.62 -18.65
C PRO A 114 19.33 -4.74 -18.29
N ASP A 115 20.50 -5.09 -18.82
CA ASP A 115 21.72 -4.27 -18.65
C ASP A 115 21.68 -3.07 -19.62
N ILE A 116 20.96 -2.01 -19.20
CA ILE A 116 20.76 -0.78 -20.00
C ILE A 116 21.42 0.44 -19.39
N GLY A 117 21.95 0.34 -18.15
CA GLY A 117 22.55 1.45 -17.45
C GLY A 117 22.50 1.38 -15.93
N VAL A 118 22.15 2.46 -15.26
CA VAL A 118 22.25 2.62 -13.80
C VAL A 118 20.88 2.61 -13.15
N TYR A 119 20.59 1.60 -12.36
CA TYR A 119 19.38 1.48 -11.54
C TYR A 119 19.52 2.32 -10.27
N PHE A 120 18.93 3.51 -10.26
CA PHE A 120 19.14 4.50 -9.21
C PHE A 120 17.95 4.73 -8.29
N GLY A 121 16.75 4.32 -8.69
CA GLY A 121 15.52 4.54 -7.92
C GLY A 121 14.78 3.24 -7.67
N ASP A 122 14.30 3.07 -6.45
CA ASP A 122 13.41 1.99 -6.03
C ASP A 122 11.96 2.45 -6.10
N CYS A 123 11.07 1.54 -6.49
CA CYS A 123 9.62 1.71 -6.42
C CYS A 123 9.05 0.95 -5.22
N PRO A 124 7.82 1.25 -4.72
CA PRO A 124 7.22 0.56 -3.58
C PRO A 124 6.63 -0.81 -3.93
N SER A 125 7.30 -1.55 -4.80
CA SER A 125 6.92 -2.87 -5.34
C SER A 125 7.84 -4.01 -4.87
N ALA A 126 8.60 -3.81 -3.79
CA ALA A 126 9.59 -4.78 -3.30
C ALA A 126 10.64 -5.19 -4.35
N GLY A 127 10.89 -4.34 -5.34
CA GLY A 127 11.89 -4.54 -6.38
C GLY A 127 11.37 -5.12 -7.70
N HIS A 128 10.04 -5.29 -7.86
CA HIS A 128 9.42 -5.67 -9.13
C HIS A 128 9.37 -4.53 -10.14
N ASP A 129 9.62 -3.30 -9.68
CA ASP A 129 9.78 -2.11 -10.51
C ASP A 129 11.03 -1.33 -10.12
N MET A 130 11.68 -0.74 -11.10
CA MET A 130 12.88 0.05 -10.90
C MET A 130 12.89 1.30 -11.78
N ILE A 131 13.56 2.34 -11.30
CA ILE A 131 13.87 3.53 -12.09
C ILE A 131 15.36 3.48 -12.49
N ALA A 132 15.64 3.69 -13.76
CA ALA A 132 16.99 3.61 -14.28
C ALA A 132 17.37 4.79 -15.18
N LEU A 133 18.68 5.08 -15.22
CA LEU A 133 19.32 5.87 -16.25
C LEU A 133 19.61 4.95 -17.42
N ASP A 134 18.99 5.19 -18.56
CA ASP A 134 19.15 4.37 -19.77
C ASP A 134 20.21 4.96 -20.70
N TYR A 135 21.32 4.24 -20.85
CA TYR A 135 22.47 4.65 -21.66
C TYR A 135 22.48 4.08 -23.07
N ARG A 136 21.49 3.30 -23.47
CA ARG A 136 21.49 2.63 -24.79
C ARG A 136 21.59 3.59 -25.96
N ALA A 137 20.98 4.75 -25.87
CA ALA A 137 20.97 5.73 -26.95
C ALA A 137 22.20 6.66 -26.94
N CYS A 138 22.80 6.94 -25.78
CA CYS A 138 23.86 7.94 -25.63
C CYS A 138 25.26 7.34 -25.41
N GLY A 139 25.33 6.03 -25.11
CA GLY A 139 26.56 5.35 -24.72
C GLY A 139 27.00 5.67 -23.29
N PRO A 140 28.00 4.92 -22.75
CA PRO A 140 28.32 4.91 -21.32
C PRO A 140 28.87 6.22 -20.76
N SER A 141 29.12 7.20 -21.58
CA SER A 141 29.63 8.54 -21.17
C SER A 141 28.74 9.68 -21.62
N GLY A 142 27.58 9.38 -22.24
CA GLY A 142 26.62 10.37 -22.68
C GLY A 142 25.61 10.75 -21.57
N GLU A 143 24.68 11.64 -21.89
CA GLU A 143 23.58 11.99 -20.97
C GLU A 143 22.43 11.00 -21.18
N PRO A 144 22.10 10.16 -20.17
CA PRO A 144 21.06 9.15 -20.29
C PRO A 144 19.65 9.75 -20.07
N CYS A 145 18.66 9.12 -20.66
CA CYS A 145 17.27 9.36 -20.30
C CYS A 145 16.89 8.56 -19.03
N VAL A 146 15.76 8.92 -18.43
CA VAL A 146 15.20 8.21 -17.27
C VAL A 146 14.05 7.33 -17.72
N VAL A 147 14.04 6.09 -17.27
CA VAL A 147 13.03 5.09 -17.60
C VAL A 147 12.54 4.36 -16.35
N HIS A 148 11.31 3.88 -16.39
CA HIS A 148 10.73 2.91 -15.48
C HIS A 148 10.79 1.52 -16.13
N ILE A 149 11.12 0.48 -15.35
CA ILE A 149 11.15 -0.91 -15.82
C ILE A 149 10.26 -1.75 -14.91
N ASN A 150 9.30 -2.47 -15.53
CA ASN A 150 8.37 -3.36 -14.86
C ASN A 150 8.75 -4.83 -15.12
N GLN A 151 9.25 -5.53 -14.09
CA GLN A 151 9.65 -6.93 -14.17
C GLN A 151 8.45 -7.84 -14.49
N GLU A 152 7.30 -7.60 -13.87
CA GLU A 152 6.10 -8.45 -14.03
C GLU A 152 5.47 -8.34 -15.43
N ALA A 153 5.80 -7.29 -16.18
CA ALA A 153 5.39 -7.09 -17.57
C ALA A 153 6.55 -7.38 -18.56
N ASP A 154 7.32 -8.43 -18.32
CA ASP A 154 8.43 -8.85 -19.16
C ASP A 154 9.46 -7.72 -19.37
N TYR A 155 9.80 -7.04 -18.28
CA TYR A 155 10.72 -5.89 -18.24
C TYR A 155 10.34 -4.75 -19.18
N CYS A 156 9.03 -4.51 -19.32
CA CYS A 156 8.53 -3.38 -20.12
C CYS A 156 9.16 -2.07 -19.64
N ILE A 157 9.66 -1.29 -20.59
CA ILE A 157 10.37 -0.04 -20.34
C ILE A 157 9.48 1.12 -20.73
N THR A 158 9.12 1.97 -19.75
CA THR A 158 8.34 3.19 -19.93
C THR A 158 9.27 4.40 -19.83
N PRO A 159 9.43 5.23 -20.88
CA PRO A 159 10.17 6.48 -20.80
C PRO A 159 9.53 7.46 -19.83
N LEU A 160 10.35 8.09 -18.97
CA LEU A 160 9.88 9.08 -18.01
C LEU A 160 10.36 10.51 -18.36
N ALA A 161 11.68 10.68 -18.51
CA ALA A 161 12.26 12.00 -18.76
C ALA A 161 13.48 11.90 -19.69
N ALA A 162 13.77 13.01 -20.40
CA ALA A 162 14.88 13.10 -21.32
C ALA A 162 16.26 13.05 -20.63
N ASP A 163 16.32 13.48 -19.37
CA ASP A 163 17.51 13.48 -18.52
C ASP A 163 17.11 13.47 -17.03
N PHE A 164 18.11 13.27 -16.15
CA PHE A 164 17.87 13.19 -14.72
C PHE A 164 17.40 14.50 -14.09
N GLU A 165 17.89 15.66 -14.56
CA GLU A 165 17.42 16.95 -14.04
C GLU A 165 15.93 17.18 -14.35
N THR A 166 15.51 16.88 -15.57
CA THR A 166 14.12 16.94 -16.01
C THR A 166 13.24 16.01 -15.18
N PHE A 167 13.72 14.81 -14.90
CA PHE A 167 13.02 13.85 -14.02
C PHE A 167 12.82 14.43 -12.61
N VAL A 168 13.88 14.91 -11.97
CA VAL A 168 13.80 15.48 -10.61
C VAL A 168 12.87 16.69 -10.54
N ARG A 169 12.92 17.56 -11.55
CA ARG A 169 12.02 18.73 -11.64
C ARG A 169 10.55 18.37 -11.85
N GLY A 170 10.28 17.22 -12.43
CA GLY A 170 8.93 16.71 -12.71
C GLY A 170 8.32 15.93 -11.57
N LEU A 171 9.05 15.68 -10.47
CA LEU A 171 8.51 14.99 -9.32
C LEU A 171 7.44 15.85 -8.61
N VAL A 172 6.32 15.22 -8.27
CA VAL A 172 5.21 15.84 -7.56
C VAL A 172 4.90 15.10 -6.26
N HIS A 173 4.18 15.76 -5.36
CA HIS A 173 3.75 15.15 -4.10
C HIS A 173 2.68 14.07 -4.32
N ALA A 174 2.63 13.06 -3.45
CA ALA A 174 1.67 11.97 -3.55
C ALA A 174 0.20 12.46 -3.55
N SER A 175 -0.09 13.57 -2.84
CA SER A 175 -1.43 14.15 -2.78
C SER A 175 -2.00 14.64 -4.12
N GLU A 176 -1.17 14.77 -5.17
CA GLU A 176 -1.68 15.09 -6.52
C GLU A 176 -2.46 13.90 -7.14
N TYR A 177 -2.29 12.70 -6.57
CA TYR A 177 -2.89 11.45 -7.03
C TYR A 177 -3.71 10.74 -5.96
N GLU A 178 -3.75 11.28 -4.74
CA GLU A 178 -4.60 10.78 -3.67
C GLU A 178 -6.02 11.31 -3.88
N ASP A 179 -6.99 10.42 -3.78
CA ASP A 179 -8.39 10.82 -3.77
C ASP A 179 -8.67 11.73 -2.55
N ASP A 180 -9.53 12.69 -2.72
CA ASP A 180 -9.98 13.52 -1.58
C ASP A 180 -10.61 12.60 -0.52
N PRO A 181 -10.15 12.64 0.74
CA PRO A 181 -10.72 11.81 1.82
C PRO A 181 -12.24 11.95 1.95
N GLU A 182 -12.81 13.12 1.63
CA GLU A 182 -14.25 13.33 1.63
C GLU A 182 -14.94 12.60 0.47
N ASP A 183 -14.31 12.55 -0.70
CA ASP A 183 -14.82 11.78 -1.85
C ASP A 183 -14.75 10.27 -1.56
N VAL A 184 -13.62 9.78 -1.02
CA VAL A 184 -13.47 8.38 -0.58
C VAL A 184 -14.56 8.01 0.43
N LYS A 185 -14.79 8.87 1.42
CA LYS A 185 -15.84 8.68 2.43
C LYS A 185 -17.24 8.69 1.81
N HIS A 186 -17.49 9.63 0.90
CA HIS A 186 -18.76 9.74 0.18
C HIS A 186 -19.07 8.45 -0.60
N ASP A 187 -18.11 7.95 -1.35
CA ASP A 187 -18.25 6.72 -2.15
C ASP A 187 -18.41 5.49 -1.26
N ALA A 188 -17.66 5.41 -0.16
CA ALA A 188 -17.82 4.34 0.81
C ALA A 188 -19.22 4.33 1.45
N LEU A 189 -19.77 5.50 1.80
CA LEU A 189 -21.14 5.66 2.31
C LEU A 189 -22.16 5.25 1.24
N ALA A 190 -22.01 5.71 0.01
CA ALA A 190 -22.89 5.31 -1.09
C ALA A 190 -22.87 3.79 -1.30
N HIS A 191 -21.68 3.17 -1.22
CA HIS A 191 -21.52 1.72 -1.35
C HIS A 191 -22.23 0.95 -0.22
N VAL A 192 -21.96 1.26 1.05
CA VAL A 192 -22.59 0.54 2.18
C VAL A 192 -24.11 0.72 2.24
N ARG A 193 -24.63 1.86 1.74
CA ARG A 193 -26.06 2.16 1.67
C ARG A 193 -26.79 1.40 0.57
N SER A 194 -26.20 1.30 -0.61
CA SER A 194 -26.93 0.93 -1.84
C SER A 194 -26.40 -0.32 -2.55
N ALA A 195 -25.14 -0.70 -2.40
CA ALA A 195 -24.61 -1.89 -3.09
C ALA A 195 -25.37 -3.15 -2.66
N PRO A 196 -25.68 -4.07 -3.59
CA PRO A 196 -26.34 -5.32 -3.26
C PRO A 196 -25.46 -6.14 -2.31
N PHE A 197 -26.07 -6.84 -1.37
CA PHE A 197 -25.29 -7.77 -0.53
C PHE A 197 -24.68 -8.87 -1.38
N ASN A 198 -23.50 -9.35 -0.99
CA ASN A 198 -22.98 -10.56 -1.61
C ASN A 198 -23.94 -11.73 -1.36
N THR A 199 -23.91 -12.70 -2.24
CA THR A 199 -24.86 -13.83 -2.25
C THR A 199 -24.91 -14.58 -0.92
N ARG A 200 -23.79 -14.64 -0.18
CA ARG A 200 -23.73 -15.36 1.08
C ARG A 200 -24.34 -14.55 2.23
N LEU A 201 -24.02 -13.27 2.33
CA LEU A 201 -24.62 -12.39 3.32
C LEU A 201 -26.14 -12.29 3.11
N GLN A 202 -26.57 -12.11 1.84
CA GLN A 202 -27.99 -12.08 1.51
C GLN A 202 -28.70 -13.36 1.99
N LYS A 203 -28.15 -14.53 1.71
CA LYS A 203 -28.68 -15.81 2.14
C LYS A 203 -28.79 -15.95 3.67
N LEU A 204 -27.83 -15.43 4.41
CA LEU A 204 -27.86 -15.45 5.85
C LEU A 204 -28.93 -14.51 6.40
N CYS A 205 -29.09 -13.33 5.81
CA CYS A 205 -30.14 -12.39 6.16
C CYS A 205 -31.55 -12.95 5.87
N ASP A 206 -31.73 -13.62 4.72
CA ASP A 206 -33.01 -14.23 4.33
C ASP A 206 -33.42 -15.37 5.29
N GLN A 207 -32.47 -16.03 5.93
CA GLN A 207 -32.72 -17.07 6.93
C GLN A 207 -32.95 -16.53 8.33
N TRP A 208 -32.60 -15.27 8.58
CA TRP A 208 -32.77 -14.64 9.90
C TRP A 208 -34.22 -14.20 10.11
N PRO A 209 -34.79 -14.44 11.34
CA PRO A 209 -36.22 -14.18 11.57
C PRO A 209 -36.62 -12.71 11.53
N ASP A 210 -35.69 -11.78 11.82
CA ASP A 210 -35.97 -10.36 11.86
C ASP A 210 -35.67 -9.73 10.49
N PRO A 211 -36.68 -9.23 9.75
CA PRO A 211 -36.49 -8.65 8.43
C PRO A 211 -35.69 -7.33 8.44
N GLU A 212 -35.51 -6.70 9.61
CA GLU A 212 -34.73 -5.47 9.76
C GLU A 212 -33.20 -5.74 9.81
N MET A 213 -32.77 -6.99 9.88
CA MET A 213 -31.35 -7.35 9.96
C MET A 213 -30.51 -6.73 8.83
N PRO A 214 -30.91 -6.74 7.54
CA PRO A 214 -30.17 -6.04 6.49
C PRO A 214 -30.02 -4.55 6.73
N ALA A 215 -31.08 -3.87 7.17
CA ALA A 215 -31.04 -2.44 7.46
C ALA A 215 -30.13 -2.12 8.67
N ASN A 216 -30.16 -2.96 9.70
CA ASN A 216 -29.31 -2.82 10.87
C ASN A 216 -27.82 -3.01 10.53
N ILE A 217 -27.49 -4.00 9.68
CA ILE A 217 -26.12 -4.22 9.18
C ILE A 217 -25.63 -2.99 8.40
N ARG A 218 -26.47 -2.41 7.54
CA ARG A 218 -26.10 -1.23 6.77
C ARG A 218 -25.86 -0.03 7.68
N ARG A 219 -26.73 0.20 8.65
CA ARG A 219 -26.56 1.29 9.63
C ARG A 219 -25.25 1.17 10.39
N LEU A 220 -24.92 -0.03 10.87
CA LEU A 220 -23.63 -0.28 11.53
C LEU A 220 -22.45 -0.04 10.60
N ALA A 221 -22.56 -0.46 9.33
CA ALA A 221 -21.54 -0.19 8.34
C ALA A 221 -21.39 1.30 8.03
N GLU A 222 -22.48 2.05 7.97
CA GLU A 222 -22.45 3.52 7.85
C GLU A 222 -21.73 4.17 9.02
N THR A 223 -22.04 3.76 10.28
CA THR A 223 -21.34 4.25 11.48
C THR A 223 -19.83 4.00 11.37
N ILE A 224 -19.43 2.81 10.92
CA ILE A 224 -17.99 2.48 10.74
C ILE A 224 -17.34 3.40 9.68
N VAL A 225 -18.03 3.67 8.58
CA VAL A 225 -17.51 4.58 7.53
C VAL A 225 -17.47 6.03 8.04
N GLU A 226 -18.50 6.49 8.76
CA GLU A 226 -18.51 7.83 9.35
C GLU A 226 -17.33 8.08 10.28
N ASP A 227 -16.95 7.06 11.07
CA ASP A 227 -15.85 7.15 12.02
C ASP A 227 -14.47 7.10 11.35
N ARG A 228 -14.35 6.44 10.19
CA ARG A 228 -13.04 6.10 9.61
C ARG A 228 -12.77 6.65 8.22
N GLY A 229 -13.80 7.12 7.53
CA GLY A 229 -13.73 7.53 6.14
C GLY A 229 -13.89 6.38 5.13
N TYR A 230 -13.82 5.11 5.55
CA TYR A 230 -14.01 3.94 4.70
C TYR A 230 -14.45 2.71 5.51
N PHE A 231 -15.02 1.70 4.84
CA PHE A 231 -15.46 0.50 5.53
C PHE A 231 -14.30 -0.46 5.79
N THR A 232 -13.98 -0.65 7.08
CA THR A 232 -12.98 -1.62 7.55
C THR A 232 -13.27 -2.04 8.97
N LEU A 233 -12.88 -3.26 9.35
CA LEU A 233 -13.09 -3.83 10.69
C LEU A 233 -11.76 -3.98 11.43
N HIS A 234 -11.74 -3.58 12.70
CA HIS A 234 -10.59 -3.59 13.59
C HIS A 234 -10.95 -4.19 14.97
N ALA A 235 -10.33 -3.70 16.03
CA ALA A 235 -10.56 -4.12 17.42
C ALA A 235 -11.43 -3.14 18.25
N ASP A 236 -12.17 -2.26 17.59
CA ASP A 236 -13.09 -1.32 18.23
C ASP A 236 -14.50 -1.89 18.45
N ALA A 237 -15.34 -1.15 19.19
CA ALA A 237 -16.67 -1.57 19.57
C ALA A 237 -17.58 -1.89 18.38
N ASN A 238 -17.59 -1.03 17.33
CA ASN A 238 -18.43 -1.21 16.14
C ASN A 238 -17.98 -2.43 15.33
N SER A 239 -16.66 -2.66 15.22
CA SER A 239 -16.10 -3.85 14.59
C SER A 239 -16.47 -5.13 15.38
N HIS A 240 -16.36 -5.09 16.70
CA HIS A 240 -16.78 -6.21 17.57
C HIS A 240 -18.27 -6.52 17.44
N LEU A 241 -19.12 -5.49 17.33
CA LEU A 241 -20.55 -5.66 17.08
C LEU A 241 -20.80 -6.32 15.71
N MET A 242 -20.04 -5.94 14.69
CA MET A 242 -20.12 -6.57 13.37
C MET A 242 -19.67 -8.04 13.42
N TYR A 243 -18.59 -8.40 14.12
CA TYR A 243 -18.16 -9.78 14.31
C TYR A 243 -19.23 -10.61 15.04
N ALA A 244 -19.83 -10.06 16.07
CA ALA A 244 -20.91 -10.72 16.80
C ALA A 244 -22.15 -10.95 15.93
N THR A 245 -22.49 -9.98 15.08
CA THR A 245 -23.59 -10.08 14.12
C THR A 245 -23.32 -11.18 13.09
N GLN A 246 -22.12 -11.22 12.54
CA GLN A 246 -21.70 -12.27 11.60
C GLN A 246 -21.75 -13.65 12.25
N PHE A 247 -21.29 -13.76 13.49
CA PHE A 247 -21.34 -15.01 14.24
C PHE A 247 -22.79 -15.47 14.50
N LEU A 248 -23.69 -14.54 14.88
CA LEU A 248 -25.12 -14.81 15.04
C LEU A 248 -25.74 -15.36 13.76
N LEU A 249 -25.54 -14.71 12.64
CA LEU A 249 -26.07 -15.12 11.34
C LEU A 249 -25.53 -16.49 10.93
N LEU A 250 -24.24 -16.72 11.07
CA LEU A 250 -23.62 -18.00 10.74
C LEU A 250 -24.10 -19.13 11.64
N SER A 251 -24.14 -18.90 12.96
CA SER A 251 -24.54 -19.93 13.93
C SER A 251 -26.03 -20.26 13.85
N HIS A 252 -26.87 -19.33 13.40
CA HIS A 252 -28.27 -19.56 13.10
C HIS A 252 -28.44 -20.44 11.84
N SER A 253 -27.66 -20.17 10.79
CA SER A 253 -27.75 -20.92 9.53
C SER A 253 -27.16 -22.33 9.64
N ARG A 254 -26.12 -22.53 10.45
CA ARG A 254 -25.44 -23.81 10.63
C ARG A 254 -24.64 -23.86 11.92
N PRO A 255 -24.45 -25.07 12.52
CA PRO A 255 -23.63 -25.22 13.69
C PRO A 255 -22.18 -24.77 13.50
N VAL A 256 -21.67 -23.91 14.38
CA VAL A 256 -20.25 -23.55 14.46
C VAL A 256 -19.57 -24.52 15.41
N ARG A 257 -18.84 -25.51 14.86
CA ARG A 257 -18.27 -26.62 15.66
C ARG A 257 -16.89 -26.32 16.21
N SER A 258 -16.13 -25.46 15.58
CA SER A 258 -14.79 -25.05 16.02
C SER A 258 -14.49 -23.60 15.63
N LYS A 259 -13.50 -23.01 16.29
CA LYS A 259 -12.95 -21.69 15.93
C LYS A 259 -12.41 -21.72 14.51
N GLU A 260 -11.66 -22.75 14.15
CA GLU A 260 -11.08 -22.93 12.81
C GLU A 260 -12.16 -22.99 11.73
N GLY A 261 -13.26 -23.72 11.98
CA GLY A 261 -14.40 -23.80 11.07
C GLY A 261 -15.14 -22.46 10.92
N PHE A 262 -15.20 -21.64 11.96
CA PHE A 262 -15.69 -20.27 11.89
C PHE A 262 -14.75 -19.40 11.05
N MET A 263 -13.45 -19.41 11.35
CA MET A 263 -12.44 -18.62 10.63
C MET A 263 -12.37 -18.98 9.13
N GLN A 264 -12.52 -20.26 8.77
CA GLN A 264 -12.60 -20.68 7.37
C GLN A 264 -13.90 -20.22 6.67
N SER A 265 -14.95 -20.04 7.44
CA SER A 265 -16.25 -19.59 6.91
C SER A 265 -16.35 -18.08 6.77
N TYR A 266 -15.62 -17.36 7.61
CA TYR A 266 -15.63 -15.92 7.72
C TYR A 266 -15.33 -15.22 6.37
N PRO A 267 -14.28 -15.56 5.59
CA PRO A 267 -13.99 -14.91 4.33
C PRO A 267 -15.14 -14.95 3.30
N GLY A 268 -16.02 -15.94 3.38
CA GLY A 268 -17.16 -16.04 2.47
C GLY A 268 -18.36 -15.14 2.85
N VAL A 269 -18.32 -14.47 3.99
CA VAL A 269 -19.31 -13.48 4.43
C VAL A 269 -18.78 -12.07 4.16
N ILE A 270 -17.48 -11.96 3.90
CA ILE A 270 -16.76 -10.72 3.71
C ILE A 270 -16.84 -10.25 2.26
N ALA A 271 -17.14 -8.98 2.03
CA ALA A 271 -16.88 -8.35 0.74
C ALA A 271 -15.38 -8.18 0.56
N MET A 272 -14.87 -8.67 -0.52
CA MET A 272 -13.51 -8.33 -0.95
C MET A 272 -13.45 -6.83 -1.29
N VAL A 273 -12.34 -6.20 -0.97
CA VAL A 273 -12.04 -4.84 -1.43
C VAL A 273 -12.16 -4.82 -2.97
N GLY A 274 -12.91 -3.85 -3.50
CA GLY A 274 -13.18 -3.74 -4.94
C GLY A 274 -14.34 -4.60 -5.47
N SER A 275 -15.09 -5.30 -4.60
CA SER A 275 -16.31 -6.02 -4.99
C SER A 275 -17.44 -5.04 -5.28
N ALA A 276 -18.20 -5.27 -6.36
CA ALA A 276 -19.44 -4.55 -6.64
C ALA A 276 -20.57 -4.87 -5.64
N HIS A 277 -20.36 -5.84 -4.74
CA HIS A 277 -21.31 -6.31 -3.75
C HIS A 277 -20.81 -5.99 -2.35
N PHE A 278 -21.70 -5.53 -1.47
CA PHE A 278 -21.39 -5.30 -0.08
C PHE A 278 -21.43 -6.59 0.74
N GLY A 279 -20.43 -6.80 1.57
CA GLY A 279 -20.38 -7.80 2.62
C GLY A 279 -19.88 -7.19 3.90
N THR A 280 -20.06 -7.89 5.02
CA THR A 280 -19.86 -7.37 6.37
C THR A 280 -18.43 -7.48 6.87
N GLY A 281 -17.43 -7.67 6.02
CA GLY A 281 -16.06 -7.82 6.47
C GLY A 281 -15.05 -7.12 5.61
N ALA A 282 -14.04 -6.56 6.24
CA ALA A 282 -12.76 -6.27 5.66
C ALA A 282 -11.77 -7.35 6.11
N TRP A 283 -10.71 -7.54 5.34
CA TRP A 283 -9.68 -8.53 5.64
C TRP A 283 -8.95 -8.22 6.96
N ALA A 284 -9.33 -8.91 8.03
CA ALA A 284 -8.74 -8.74 9.35
C ALA A 284 -8.82 -10.04 10.20
N PRO A 285 -8.26 -11.19 9.73
CA PRO A 285 -8.42 -12.48 10.41
C PRO A 285 -7.91 -12.45 11.85
N GLY A 286 -6.80 -11.76 12.15
CA GLY A 286 -6.26 -11.62 13.50
C GLY A 286 -7.25 -10.96 14.47
N PHE A 287 -7.88 -9.87 14.08
CA PHE A 287 -8.88 -9.18 14.93
C PHE A 287 -10.11 -10.03 15.21
N VAL A 288 -10.56 -10.81 14.23
CA VAL A 288 -11.70 -11.74 14.43
C VAL A 288 -11.32 -12.88 15.35
N GLU A 289 -10.10 -13.40 15.23
CA GLU A 289 -9.58 -14.45 16.09
C GLU A 289 -9.44 -13.98 17.54
N ASP A 290 -8.90 -12.78 17.75
CA ASP A 290 -8.76 -12.15 19.06
C ASP A 290 -10.13 -11.87 19.68
N TRP A 291 -11.08 -11.35 18.88
CA TRP A 291 -12.47 -11.19 19.31
C TRP A 291 -13.08 -12.51 19.79
N PHE A 292 -12.93 -13.59 19.01
CA PHE A 292 -13.49 -14.90 19.35
C PHE A 292 -12.91 -15.40 20.67
N GLN A 293 -11.60 -15.31 20.86
CA GLN A 293 -10.92 -15.75 22.09
C GLN A 293 -11.39 -14.91 23.29
N ALA A 294 -11.43 -13.58 23.15
CA ALA A 294 -11.86 -12.70 24.21
C ALA A 294 -13.31 -12.98 24.64
N ARG A 295 -14.23 -13.22 23.70
CA ARG A 295 -15.64 -13.54 24.00
C ARG A 295 -15.80 -14.94 24.61
N ALA A 296 -14.99 -15.89 24.20
CA ALA A 296 -14.98 -17.22 24.84
C ALA A 296 -14.48 -17.13 26.29
N MET A 297 -13.43 -16.35 26.56
CA MET A 297 -12.92 -16.14 27.92
C MET A 297 -13.90 -15.37 28.82
N ALA A 298 -14.64 -14.42 28.26
CA ALA A 298 -15.66 -13.64 28.97
C ALA A 298 -16.95 -14.45 29.25
N GLY A 299 -17.12 -15.64 28.66
CA GLY A 299 -18.37 -16.42 28.77
C GLY A 299 -19.50 -15.90 27.87
N ASP A 300 -19.20 -14.99 26.94
CA ASP A 300 -20.13 -14.50 25.92
C ASP A 300 -20.28 -15.52 24.77
N LEU A 301 -19.24 -16.29 24.47
CA LEU A 301 -19.26 -17.47 23.60
C LEU A 301 -19.23 -18.74 24.46
N LEU A 302 -20.25 -19.57 24.31
CA LEU A 302 -20.42 -20.82 25.04
C LEU A 302 -20.23 -22.02 24.11
N GLN A 303 -19.53 -23.03 24.60
CA GLN A 303 -19.42 -24.31 23.90
C GLN A 303 -20.34 -25.31 24.57
N ALA A 304 -21.38 -25.76 23.88
CA ALA A 304 -22.30 -26.81 24.32
C ALA A 304 -22.65 -27.73 23.13
N ASP A 305 -22.85 -29.03 23.39
CA ASP A 305 -23.21 -30.03 22.38
C ASP A 305 -22.29 -30.02 21.15
N ASN A 306 -21.00 -29.82 21.39
CA ASN A 306 -19.98 -29.70 20.34
C ASN A 306 -20.23 -28.55 19.35
N GLN A 307 -20.83 -27.44 19.82
CA GLN A 307 -21.13 -26.25 19.06
C GLN A 307 -20.82 -25.00 19.88
N TRP A 308 -20.34 -23.96 19.18
CA TRP A 308 -20.19 -22.62 19.73
C TRP A 308 -21.44 -21.80 19.47
N ARG A 309 -21.90 -21.07 20.48
CA ARG A 309 -23.07 -20.16 20.41
C ARG A 309 -22.78 -18.94 21.26
N LEU A 310 -23.35 -17.79 20.87
CA LEU A 310 -23.38 -16.66 21.80
C LEU A 310 -24.30 -17.01 22.99
N SER A 311 -23.91 -16.55 24.18
CA SER A 311 -24.78 -16.63 25.34
C SER A 311 -26.10 -15.87 25.09
N PRO A 312 -27.23 -16.27 25.71
CA PRO A 312 -28.51 -15.59 25.54
C PRO A 312 -28.43 -14.11 25.86
N ASP A 313 -27.74 -13.75 26.95
CA ASP A 313 -27.59 -12.35 27.39
C ASP A 313 -26.74 -11.54 26.42
N PHE A 314 -25.64 -12.10 25.90
CA PHE A 314 -24.81 -11.41 24.93
C PHE A 314 -25.53 -11.29 23.59
N SER A 315 -26.23 -12.32 23.13
CA SER A 315 -27.08 -12.25 21.93
C SER A 315 -28.12 -11.13 22.01
N ALA A 316 -28.77 -10.99 23.17
CA ALA A 316 -29.75 -9.94 23.40
C ALA A 316 -29.11 -8.55 23.34
N ARG A 317 -27.93 -8.35 23.96
CA ARG A 317 -27.18 -7.09 23.87
C ARG A 317 -26.80 -6.75 22.43
N VAL A 318 -26.23 -7.71 21.68
CA VAL A 318 -25.88 -7.53 20.28
C VAL A 318 -27.07 -7.07 19.45
N LEU A 319 -28.22 -7.74 19.55
CA LEU A 319 -29.42 -7.38 18.82
C LEU A 319 -29.99 -6.01 19.24
N GLN A 320 -29.88 -5.66 20.52
CA GLN A 320 -30.28 -4.36 21.02
C GLN A 320 -29.38 -3.24 20.47
N SER A 321 -28.05 -3.40 20.54
CA SER A 321 -27.08 -2.43 20.00
C SER A 321 -27.26 -2.22 18.51
N LEU A 322 -27.48 -3.29 17.73
CA LEU A 322 -27.79 -3.20 16.30
C LEU A 322 -29.05 -2.38 15.99
N ARG A 323 -30.10 -2.49 16.83
CA ARG A 323 -31.34 -1.74 16.63
C ARG A 323 -31.22 -0.29 17.00
N ASN A 324 -30.49 0.02 18.07
CA ASN A 324 -30.39 1.37 18.60
C ASN A 324 -29.39 2.24 17.83
N GLY A 325 -28.44 1.64 17.13
CA GLY A 325 -27.30 2.34 16.54
C GLY A 325 -26.34 2.91 17.60
N ASP A 326 -26.42 2.41 18.84
CA ASP A 326 -25.55 2.83 19.94
C ASP A 326 -24.17 2.20 19.81
N GLU A 327 -23.13 2.96 20.10
CA GLU A 327 -21.77 2.48 20.23
C GLU A 327 -21.74 1.27 21.16
N GLY A 328 -21.38 0.13 20.61
CA GLY A 328 -21.59 -1.15 21.25
C GLY A 328 -20.90 -1.30 22.60
N GLY A 329 -21.67 -1.33 23.64
CA GLY A 329 -21.29 -1.97 24.91
C GLY A 329 -21.28 -3.49 24.79
N ALA A 330 -20.73 -4.03 23.69
CA ALA A 330 -20.65 -5.46 23.41
C ALA A 330 -19.20 -5.99 23.55
#